data_9e6553616d03c64343079f72b01cbd4f
#
_entry.id   9e6553616d03c64343079f72b01cbd4f
#
_cell.length_a   1.000
_cell.length_b   1.000
_cell.length_c   1.000
_cell.angle_alpha   90.00
_cell.angle_beta   90.00
_cell.angle_gamma   90.00
#
_symmetry.space_group_name_H-M   'P 1'
#
loop_
_entity.id
_entity.type
_entity.pdbx_description
1 polymer ?
#
loop_
_entity_poly.entity_id
_entity_poly.type
_entity_poly.pdbx_seq_one_letter_code
_entity_poly.pdbx_strand_id
1 'polypeptide(L)'
;MFGVHTFKNGDSALGLSIGFRNSYDRSLSVGIAVGASVFVCDNLMLTGDLTVLRKHTSNVHTDIDGLALSAIYRSRSAFNQVKSDAEVMKQIPMSDDEAYRMLGFIYGRGIINPRMIPVVKKEWLEPSHDVFEDRNLWSFYNAVTEALKSSPPQSIMERHLAIHKQLMNHVAA
;
A
#
# COMPACT_ATOMS: atom_id res chain seq x y z
N MET A 1 -8.21 -12.34 -9.63
CA MET A 1 -9.00 -11.70 -8.56
C MET A 1 -8.05 -11.10 -7.54
N PHE A 2 -8.31 -9.88 -7.09
CA PHE A 2 -7.68 -9.25 -5.92
C PHE A 2 -8.78 -8.87 -4.94
N GLY A 3 -8.55 -9.08 -3.65
CA GLY A 3 -9.48 -8.72 -2.60
C GLY A 3 -8.74 -8.25 -1.36
N VAL A 4 -9.41 -7.46 -0.52
CA VAL A 4 -8.89 -6.99 0.76
C VAL A 4 -9.94 -7.23 1.84
N HIS A 5 -9.50 -7.70 2.98
CA HIS A 5 -10.32 -7.77 4.18
C HIS A 5 -9.70 -6.86 5.26
N THR A 6 -10.49 -5.93 5.78
CA THR A 6 -10.04 -4.97 6.79
C THR A 6 -10.74 -5.22 8.12
N PHE A 7 -9.95 -5.33 9.17
CA PHE A 7 -10.43 -5.50 10.54
C PHE A 7 -10.46 -4.13 11.22
N LYS A 8 -11.63 -3.69 11.65
CA LYS A 8 -11.80 -2.46 12.45
C LYS A 8 -11.41 -2.75 13.89
N ASN A 9 -10.55 -1.92 14.46
CA ASN A 9 -10.11 -2.05 15.84
C ASN A 9 -10.32 -0.71 16.58
N GLY A 10 -11.49 -0.53 17.18
CA GLY A 10 -11.83 0.65 17.98
C GLY A 10 -11.73 1.98 17.20
N ASP A 11 -11.25 3.02 17.88
CA ASP A 11 -11.16 4.40 17.36
C ASP A 11 -9.91 4.68 16.51
N SER A 12 -9.25 3.65 16.00
CA SER A 12 -8.06 3.82 15.19
C SER A 12 -8.42 4.32 13.79
N ALA A 13 -7.71 5.35 13.30
CA ALA A 13 -7.81 5.81 11.92
C ALA A 13 -7.35 4.78 10.89
N LEU A 14 -6.60 3.75 11.34
CA LEU A 14 -6.08 2.66 10.54
C LEU A 14 -6.66 1.33 10.98
N GLY A 15 -7.10 0.49 10.03
CA GLY A 15 -7.49 -0.89 10.26
C GLY A 15 -6.48 -1.88 9.72
N LEU A 16 -6.25 -2.98 10.45
CA LEU A 16 -5.47 -4.10 9.94
C LEU A 16 -6.11 -4.64 8.67
N SER A 17 -5.34 -4.73 7.59
CA SER A 17 -5.83 -5.22 6.31
C SER A 17 -5.01 -6.39 5.81
N ILE A 18 -5.69 -7.39 5.26
CA ILE A 18 -5.09 -8.52 4.58
C ILE A 18 -5.54 -8.47 3.13
N GLY A 19 -4.60 -8.21 2.23
CA GLY A 19 -4.79 -8.29 0.79
C GLY A 19 -4.52 -9.71 0.30
N PHE A 20 -5.34 -10.22 -0.60
CA PHE A 20 -5.13 -11.51 -1.23
C PHE A 20 -5.35 -11.41 -2.74
N ARG A 21 -4.59 -12.21 -3.48
CA ARG A 21 -4.66 -12.31 -4.92
C ARG A 21 -4.64 -13.75 -5.38
N ASN A 22 -5.49 -14.06 -6.37
CA ASN A 22 -5.49 -15.36 -7.04
C ASN A 22 -5.98 -15.21 -8.48
N SER A 23 -5.59 -16.15 -9.37
CA SER A 23 -6.16 -16.27 -10.71
C SER A 23 -6.57 -17.71 -10.98
N TYR A 24 -7.71 -17.87 -11.65
CA TYR A 24 -8.22 -19.19 -12.04
C TYR A 24 -7.39 -19.82 -13.15
N ASP A 25 -6.92 -18.99 -14.08
CA ASP A 25 -6.14 -19.37 -15.26
C ASP A 25 -4.62 -19.49 -15.01
N ARG A 26 -4.19 -19.38 -13.74
CA ARG A 26 -2.78 -19.39 -13.31
C ARG A 26 -1.92 -18.24 -13.86
N SER A 27 -2.53 -17.23 -14.45
CA SER A 27 -1.80 -16.05 -14.97
C SER A 27 -1.14 -15.22 -13.88
N LEU A 28 -1.64 -15.31 -12.64
CA LEU A 28 -1.09 -14.63 -11.46
C LEU A 28 -0.69 -15.65 -10.40
N SER A 29 0.41 -15.37 -9.71
CA SER A 29 0.74 -16.09 -8.48
C SER A 29 -0.32 -15.87 -7.40
N VAL A 30 -0.59 -16.89 -6.57
CA VAL A 30 -1.30 -16.69 -5.32
C VAL A 30 -0.48 -15.74 -4.45
N GLY A 31 -1.13 -14.73 -3.90
CA GLY A 31 -0.47 -13.71 -3.08
C GLY A 31 -1.27 -13.37 -1.84
N ILE A 32 -0.58 -13.21 -0.72
CA ILE A 32 -1.11 -12.68 0.52
C ILE A 32 -0.18 -11.55 0.96
N ALA A 33 -0.74 -10.40 1.31
CA ALA A 33 -0.01 -9.28 1.88
C ALA A 33 -0.75 -8.75 3.10
N VAL A 34 -0.01 -8.35 4.12
CA VAL A 34 -0.57 -7.73 5.33
C VAL A 34 -0.18 -6.25 5.35
N GLY A 35 -1.07 -5.42 5.85
CA GLY A 35 -0.86 -3.99 5.96
C GLY A 35 -1.98 -3.30 6.72
N ALA A 36 -2.27 -2.08 6.33
CA ALA A 36 -3.38 -1.30 6.88
C ALA A 36 -4.25 -0.69 5.79
N SER A 37 -5.48 -0.36 6.15
CA SER A 37 -6.36 0.51 5.38
C SER A 37 -6.64 1.77 6.19
N VAL A 38 -6.64 2.91 5.53
CA VAL A 38 -7.02 4.20 6.09
C VAL A 38 -8.53 4.34 5.99
N PHE A 39 -9.24 4.39 7.12
CA PHE A 39 -10.70 4.29 7.12
C PHE A 39 -11.43 5.43 6.41
N VAL A 40 -10.86 6.63 6.39
CA VAL A 40 -11.51 7.78 5.78
C VAL A 40 -11.56 7.70 4.25
N CYS A 41 -10.62 7.00 3.63
CA CYS A 41 -10.46 6.96 2.17
C CYS A 41 -10.25 5.55 1.60
N ASP A 42 -10.25 4.50 2.43
CA ASP A 42 -9.95 3.11 2.05
C ASP A 42 -8.59 2.91 1.34
N ASN A 43 -7.66 3.84 1.54
CA ASN A 43 -6.30 3.71 1.00
C ASN A 43 -5.56 2.56 1.66
N LEU A 44 -4.88 1.76 0.85
CA LEU A 44 -4.12 0.61 1.31
C LEU A 44 -2.66 0.96 1.54
N MET A 45 -2.12 0.45 2.64
CA MET A 45 -0.72 0.51 3.01
C MET A 45 -0.21 -0.92 3.25
N LEU A 46 0.48 -1.50 2.26
CA LEU A 46 0.99 -2.88 2.32
C LEU A 46 2.49 -2.87 2.57
N THR A 47 2.97 -3.73 3.47
CA THR A 47 4.40 -3.90 3.74
C THR A 47 4.97 -5.13 3.06
N GLY A 48 6.23 -5.05 2.62
CA GLY A 48 6.91 -6.15 1.94
C GLY A 48 7.25 -7.35 2.83
N ASP A 49 7.37 -7.13 4.13
CA ASP A 49 7.83 -8.15 5.09
C ASP A 49 6.85 -9.31 5.30
N LEU A 50 5.59 -9.10 4.94
CA LEU A 50 4.54 -10.13 5.04
C LEU A 50 3.85 -10.39 3.69
N THR A 51 4.58 -10.22 2.59
CA THR A 51 4.06 -10.57 1.28
C THR A 51 4.54 -11.97 0.91
N VAL A 52 3.58 -12.84 0.68
CA VAL A 52 3.83 -14.19 0.19
C VAL A 52 3.28 -14.32 -1.22
N LEU A 53 4.15 -14.64 -2.16
CA LEU A 53 3.78 -14.91 -3.55
C LEU A 53 4.17 -16.36 -3.88
N ARG A 54 3.23 -17.16 -4.33
CA ARG A 54 3.44 -18.56 -4.74
C ARG A 54 2.92 -18.81 -6.15
N LYS A 55 3.76 -19.42 -6.97
CA LYS A 55 3.32 -19.90 -8.31
C LYS A 55 2.29 -21.02 -8.14
N HIS A 56 1.36 -21.13 -9.08
CA HIS A 56 0.42 -22.24 -9.15
C HIS A 56 1.14 -23.53 -9.53
N THR A 57 1.62 -24.26 -8.54
CA THR A 57 2.17 -25.62 -8.68
C THR A 57 1.19 -26.62 -8.08
N SER A 58 1.41 -27.92 -8.32
CA SER A 58 0.59 -29.00 -7.73
C SER A 58 0.55 -28.94 -6.19
N ASN A 59 1.60 -28.40 -5.56
CA ASN A 59 1.73 -28.31 -4.11
C ASN A 59 1.21 -27.00 -3.51
N VAL A 60 0.67 -26.09 -4.33
CA VAL A 60 0.22 -24.76 -3.86
C VAL A 60 -0.87 -24.88 -2.78
N HIS A 61 -1.74 -25.89 -2.87
CA HIS A 61 -2.80 -26.10 -1.89
C HIS A 61 -2.26 -26.49 -0.50
N THR A 62 -1.18 -27.27 -0.45
CA THR A 62 -0.53 -27.65 0.81
C THR A 62 0.23 -26.48 1.43
N ASP A 63 0.81 -25.62 0.61
CA ASP A 63 1.59 -24.46 1.05
C ASP A 63 0.70 -23.29 1.52
N ILE A 64 -0.47 -23.09 0.91
CA ILE A 64 -1.34 -21.93 1.17
C ILE A 64 -1.76 -21.86 2.64
N ASP A 65 -2.16 -22.97 3.25
CA ASP A 65 -2.64 -22.99 4.63
C ASP A 65 -1.53 -22.56 5.60
N GLY A 66 -0.33 -23.10 5.44
CA GLY A 66 0.83 -22.72 6.24
C GLY A 66 1.22 -21.25 6.06
N LEU A 67 1.13 -20.74 4.83
CA LEU A 67 1.45 -19.35 4.50
C LEU A 67 0.38 -18.37 5.03
N ALA A 68 -0.89 -18.73 4.96
CA ALA A 68 -1.99 -17.97 5.53
C ALA A 68 -1.86 -17.88 7.05
N LEU A 69 -1.62 -18.99 7.72
CA LEU A 69 -1.36 -19.03 9.16
C LEU A 69 -0.15 -18.16 9.55
N SER A 70 0.97 -18.29 8.82
CA SER A 70 2.15 -17.45 9.06
C SER A 70 1.83 -15.95 8.90
N ALA A 71 1.06 -15.56 7.88
CA ALA A 71 0.63 -14.19 7.67
C ALA A 71 -0.25 -13.69 8.83
N ILE A 72 -1.18 -14.51 9.30
CA ILE A 72 -2.04 -14.18 10.44
C ILE A 72 -1.23 -14.01 11.72
N TYR A 73 -0.32 -14.93 12.04
CA TYR A 73 0.51 -14.83 13.25
C TYR A 73 1.39 -13.58 13.26
N ARG A 74 1.91 -13.16 12.10
CA ARG A 74 2.77 -11.99 11.96
C ARG A 74 1.99 -10.69 11.73
N SER A 75 0.69 -10.76 11.51
CA SER A 75 -0.15 -9.61 11.12
C SER A 75 -0.11 -8.48 12.15
N ARG A 76 -0.11 -8.79 13.44
CA ARG A 76 -0.07 -7.79 14.51
C ARG A 76 1.23 -7.00 14.52
N SER A 77 2.37 -7.69 14.34
CA SER A 77 3.67 -7.03 14.25
C SER A 77 3.77 -6.13 13.01
N ALA A 78 3.34 -6.63 11.85
CA ALA A 78 3.30 -5.84 10.62
C ALA A 78 2.39 -4.62 10.74
N PHE A 79 1.21 -4.77 11.33
CA PHE A 79 0.30 -3.66 11.54
C PHE A 79 0.89 -2.59 12.46
N ASN A 80 1.58 -3.00 13.53
CA ASN A 80 2.28 -2.05 14.41
C ASN A 80 3.40 -1.31 13.66
N GLN A 81 4.14 -2.01 12.79
CA GLN A 81 5.15 -1.36 11.95
C GLN A 81 4.53 -0.33 11.01
N VAL A 82 3.45 -0.70 10.31
CA VAL A 82 2.73 0.22 9.42
C VAL A 82 2.23 1.46 10.16
N LYS A 83 1.72 1.29 11.39
CA LYS A 83 1.32 2.43 12.23
C LYS A 83 2.50 3.34 12.57
N SER A 84 3.63 2.75 12.94
CA SER A 84 4.86 3.49 13.23
C SER A 84 5.33 4.25 11.99
N ASP A 85 5.34 3.61 10.83
CA ASP A 85 5.76 4.22 9.56
C ASP A 85 4.84 5.40 9.18
N ALA A 86 3.51 5.25 9.39
CA ALA A 86 2.56 6.35 9.17
C ALA A 86 2.83 7.55 10.07
N GLU A 87 3.11 7.31 11.38
CA GLU A 87 3.44 8.39 12.31
C GLU A 87 4.77 9.08 11.93
N VAL A 88 5.77 8.33 11.49
CA VAL A 88 7.03 8.91 10.97
C VAL A 88 6.76 9.77 9.74
N MET A 89 5.98 9.29 8.77
CA MET A 89 5.64 10.06 7.57
C MET A 89 4.90 11.36 7.87
N LYS A 90 4.06 11.40 8.90
CA LYS A 90 3.36 12.62 9.35
C LYS A 90 4.31 13.68 9.87
N GLN A 91 5.46 13.30 10.43
CA GLN A 91 6.45 14.22 10.98
C GLN A 91 7.41 14.81 9.93
N ILE A 92 7.35 14.33 8.68
CA ILE A 92 8.24 14.77 7.61
C ILE A 92 7.50 15.79 6.74
N PRO A 93 7.80 17.10 6.88
CA PRO A 93 7.22 18.10 6.00
C PRO A 93 7.67 17.87 4.56
N MET A 94 6.83 18.21 3.61
CA MET A 94 7.11 18.08 2.19
C MET A 94 6.59 19.31 1.44
N SER A 95 7.47 20.00 0.74
CA SER A 95 7.11 21.11 -0.14
C SER A 95 6.51 20.61 -1.47
N ASP A 96 5.84 21.47 -2.20
CA ASP A 96 5.30 21.16 -3.53
C ASP A 96 6.40 20.72 -4.50
N ASP A 97 7.59 21.36 -4.44
CA ASP A 97 8.74 21.00 -5.28
C ASP A 97 9.27 19.59 -4.96
N GLU A 98 9.31 19.21 -3.69
CA GLU A 98 9.70 17.88 -3.27
C GLU A 98 8.67 16.83 -3.69
N ALA A 99 7.38 17.15 -3.55
CA ALA A 99 6.30 16.29 -4.00
C ALA A 99 6.36 16.06 -5.52
N TYR A 100 6.63 17.09 -6.32
CA TYR A 100 6.78 16.94 -7.78
C TYR A 100 8.03 16.16 -8.17
N ARG A 101 9.15 16.35 -7.48
CA ARG A 101 10.35 15.51 -7.70
C ARG A 101 10.07 14.05 -7.37
N MET A 102 9.42 13.78 -6.22
CA MET A 102 9.06 12.43 -5.84
C MET A 102 8.05 11.81 -6.82
N LEU A 103 7.07 12.59 -7.31
CA LEU A 103 6.11 12.17 -8.33
C LEU A 103 6.84 11.75 -9.62
N GLY A 104 7.80 12.54 -10.08
CA GLY A 104 8.64 12.20 -11.24
C GLY A 104 9.45 10.92 -11.01
N PHE A 105 9.98 10.74 -9.80
CA PHE A 105 10.77 9.59 -9.43
C PHE A 105 9.96 8.30 -9.40
N ILE A 106 8.78 8.29 -8.75
CA ILE A 106 7.91 7.10 -8.68
C ILE A 106 7.31 6.75 -10.05
N TYR A 107 7.08 7.76 -10.90
CA TYR A 107 6.72 7.53 -12.30
C TYR A 107 7.86 6.87 -13.09
N GLY A 108 9.07 7.40 -12.99
CA GLY A 108 10.26 6.82 -13.65
C GLY A 108 10.58 5.39 -13.21
N ARG A 109 10.17 5.00 -12.00
CA ARG A 109 10.27 3.62 -11.50
C ARG A 109 9.07 2.73 -11.86
N GLY A 110 8.08 3.23 -12.60
CA GLY A 110 6.92 2.47 -13.01
C GLY A 110 5.93 2.14 -11.89
N ILE A 111 6.04 2.79 -10.71
CA ILE A 111 5.11 2.60 -9.59
C ILE A 111 3.74 3.16 -9.98
N ILE A 112 3.72 4.33 -10.62
CA ILE A 112 2.52 4.92 -11.20
C ILE A 112 2.65 5.00 -12.72
N ASN A 113 1.54 5.14 -13.42
CA ASN A 113 1.48 5.36 -14.87
C ASN A 113 1.06 6.80 -15.19
N PRO A 114 1.17 7.27 -16.46
CA PRO A 114 0.83 8.64 -16.82
C PRO A 114 -0.59 9.08 -16.44
N ARG A 115 -1.58 8.17 -16.47
CA ARG A 115 -2.98 8.47 -16.12
C ARG A 115 -3.19 8.74 -14.64
N MET A 116 -2.28 8.25 -13.79
CA MET A 116 -2.32 8.44 -12.34
C MET A 116 -1.73 9.78 -11.91
N ILE A 117 -0.84 10.39 -12.70
CA ILE A 117 -0.18 11.66 -12.37
C ILE A 117 -1.18 12.78 -12.05
N PRO A 118 -2.22 13.03 -12.87
CA PRO A 118 -3.21 14.05 -12.55
C PRO A 118 -3.97 13.80 -11.25
N VAL A 119 -4.23 12.53 -10.93
CA VAL A 119 -4.93 12.15 -9.69
C VAL A 119 -4.05 12.45 -8.47
N VAL A 120 -2.77 12.03 -8.50
CA VAL A 120 -1.82 12.32 -7.42
C VAL A 120 -1.68 13.83 -7.24
N LYS A 121 -1.53 14.58 -8.34
CA LYS A 121 -1.41 16.05 -8.30
C LYS A 121 -2.65 16.70 -7.67
N LYS A 122 -3.84 16.26 -8.06
CA LYS A 122 -5.10 16.77 -7.51
C LYS A 122 -5.17 16.49 -6.00
N GLU A 123 -5.01 15.24 -5.60
CA GLU A 123 -5.09 14.85 -4.18
C GLU A 123 -3.97 15.47 -3.32
N TRP A 124 -2.83 15.82 -3.90
CA TRP A 124 -1.79 16.56 -3.20
C TRP A 124 -2.16 18.03 -3.00
N LEU A 125 -2.69 18.70 -4.02
CA LEU A 125 -2.99 20.15 -3.99
C LEU A 125 -4.34 20.44 -3.32
N GLU A 126 -5.33 19.59 -3.58
CA GLU A 126 -6.72 19.70 -3.16
C GLU A 126 -7.20 18.34 -2.67
N PRO A 127 -6.76 17.90 -1.46
CA PRO A 127 -7.11 16.59 -0.95
C PRO A 127 -8.62 16.43 -0.77
N SER A 128 -9.13 15.27 -1.11
CA SER A 128 -10.55 14.93 -0.96
C SER A 128 -10.99 14.76 0.50
N HIS A 129 -10.02 14.73 1.44
CA HIS A 129 -10.26 14.56 2.87
C HIS A 129 -9.38 15.53 3.67
N ASP A 130 -9.98 16.31 4.57
CA ASP A 130 -9.33 17.34 5.39
C ASP A 130 -8.11 16.82 6.20
N VAL A 131 -8.16 15.54 6.58
CA VAL A 131 -7.05 14.88 7.32
C VAL A 131 -5.73 14.79 6.53
N PHE A 132 -5.73 15.14 5.25
CA PHE A 132 -4.56 15.15 4.37
C PHE A 132 -4.18 16.55 3.88
N GLU A 133 -4.73 17.62 4.48
CA GLU A 133 -4.36 19.00 4.17
C GLU A 133 -2.93 19.35 4.57
N ASP A 134 -2.40 18.66 5.58
CA ASP A 134 -1.02 18.84 5.99
C ASP A 134 -0.04 18.52 4.85
N ARG A 135 0.93 19.42 4.63
CA ARG A 135 1.99 19.24 3.64
C ARG A 135 3.11 18.38 4.21
N ASN A 136 2.88 17.08 4.26
CA ASN A 136 3.82 16.09 4.78
C ASN A 136 3.88 14.82 3.91
N LEU A 137 4.83 13.96 4.20
CA LEU A 137 5.04 12.73 3.43
C LEU A 137 3.84 11.77 3.53
N TRP A 138 3.09 11.78 4.64
CA TRP A 138 1.88 10.98 4.80
C TRP A 138 0.76 11.41 3.85
N SER A 139 0.53 12.71 3.70
CA SER A 139 -0.45 13.23 2.74
C SER A 139 -0.06 12.91 1.30
N PHE A 140 1.24 13.02 0.96
CA PHE A 140 1.73 12.59 -0.35
C PHE A 140 1.55 11.08 -0.57
N TYR A 141 1.84 10.24 0.45
CA TYR A 141 1.58 8.80 0.38
C TYR A 141 0.12 8.51 0.05
N ASN A 142 -0.82 9.18 0.75
CA ASN A 142 -2.25 9.00 0.53
C ASN A 142 -2.70 9.50 -0.85
N ALA A 143 -2.15 10.60 -1.36
CA ALA A 143 -2.41 11.06 -2.72
C ALA A 143 -1.99 10.01 -3.78
N VAL A 144 -0.85 9.35 -3.58
CA VAL A 144 -0.39 8.28 -4.48
C VAL A 144 -1.28 7.04 -4.35
N THR A 145 -1.63 6.61 -3.13
CA THR A 145 -2.43 5.40 -2.92
C THR A 145 -3.87 5.57 -3.41
N GLU A 146 -4.43 6.78 -3.38
CA GLU A 146 -5.69 7.10 -4.03
C GLU A 146 -5.62 6.83 -5.55
N ALA A 147 -4.57 7.31 -6.21
CA ALA A 147 -4.38 7.04 -7.64
C ALA A 147 -4.19 5.52 -7.94
N LEU A 148 -3.55 4.78 -7.03
CA LEU A 148 -3.33 3.35 -7.17
C LEU A 148 -4.61 2.51 -7.13
N LYS A 149 -5.73 3.01 -6.62
CA LYS A 149 -7.04 2.33 -6.67
C LYS A 149 -7.46 1.98 -8.11
N SER A 150 -7.01 2.75 -9.08
CA SER A 150 -7.24 2.49 -10.51
C SER A 150 -6.34 1.40 -11.09
N SER A 151 -5.45 0.81 -10.29
CA SER A 151 -4.52 -0.23 -10.75
C SER A 151 -5.25 -1.53 -11.04
N PRO A 152 -4.86 -2.24 -12.12
CA PRO A 152 -5.42 -3.55 -12.40
C PRO A 152 -5.00 -4.56 -11.32
N PRO A 153 -5.83 -5.62 -11.07
CA PRO A 153 -5.56 -6.65 -10.06
C PRO A 153 -4.18 -7.30 -10.16
N GLN A 154 -3.61 -7.31 -11.36
CA GLN A 154 -2.30 -7.89 -11.66
C GLN A 154 -1.14 -7.13 -11.00
N SER A 155 -1.29 -5.82 -10.80
CA SER A 155 -0.19 -4.95 -10.36
C SER A 155 -0.49 -4.14 -9.09
N ILE A 156 -1.73 -4.16 -8.59
CA ILE A 156 -2.12 -3.32 -7.45
C ILE A 156 -1.28 -3.64 -6.20
N MET A 157 -1.09 -4.92 -5.89
CA MET A 157 -0.32 -5.36 -4.73
C MET A 157 1.14 -4.91 -4.83
N GLU A 158 1.78 -5.17 -5.97
CA GLU A 158 3.18 -4.80 -6.22
C GLU A 158 3.40 -3.28 -6.14
N ARG A 159 2.47 -2.50 -6.66
CA ARG A 159 2.54 -1.03 -6.63
C ARG A 159 2.42 -0.49 -5.21
N HIS A 160 1.50 -1.00 -4.40
CA HIS A 160 1.40 -0.62 -2.99
C HIS A 160 2.65 -0.98 -2.19
N LEU A 161 3.23 -2.17 -2.41
CA LEU A 161 4.49 -2.56 -1.80
C LEU A 161 5.64 -1.66 -2.24
N ALA A 162 5.70 -1.34 -3.53
CA ALA A 162 6.76 -0.52 -4.10
C ALA A 162 6.72 0.92 -3.59
N ILE A 163 5.54 1.55 -3.51
CA ILE A 163 5.44 2.92 -2.99
C ILE A 163 5.80 2.97 -1.51
N HIS A 164 5.32 2.04 -0.69
CA HIS A 164 5.66 2.00 0.72
C HIS A 164 7.18 1.89 0.93
N LYS A 165 7.81 0.89 0.30
CA LYS A 165 9.26 0.70 0.35
C LYS A 165 10.01 1.95 -0.12
N GLN A 166 9.55 2.59 -1.21
CA GLN A 166 10.22 3.76 -1.77
C GLN A 166 10.21 4.95 -0.80
N LEU A 167 9.08 5.22 -0.16
CA LEU A 167 8.98 6.34 0.76
C LEU A 167 9.73 6.05 2.07
N MET A 168 9.69 4.82 2.59
CA MET A 168 10.48 4.46 3.77
C MET A 168 11.98 4.52 3.51
N ASN A 169 12.46 4.17 2.31
CA ASN A 169 13.86 4.38 1.93
C ASN A 169 14.21 5.87 1.85
N HIS A 170 13.29 6.74 1.45
CA HIS A 170 13.51 8.19 1.46
C HIS A 170 13.60 8.76 2.89
N VAL A 171 12.83 8.20 3.82
CA VAL A 171 12.91 8.56 5.25
C VAL A 171 14.27 8.20 5.87
N ALA A 172 14.87 7.09 5.42
CA ALA A 172 16.11 6.56 5.97
C ALA A 172 17.38 7.19 5.36
N ALA A 173 17.25 8.02 4.31
CA ALA A 173 18.36 8.64 3.59
C ALA A 173 18.72 10.02 4.14
#